data_fa5105f9ed15c3e9f1f493398ef74729
#
_entry.id   fa5105f9ed15c3e9f1f493398ef74729
#
_cell.length_a   1.000
_cell.length_b   1.000
_cell.length_c   1.000
_cell.angle_alpha   90.00
_cell.angle_beta   90.00
_cell.angle_gamma   90.00
#
_symmetry.space_group_name_H-M   'P 1'
#
loop_
_entity.id
_entity.type
_entity.pdbx_description
1 polymer ?
#
loop_
_entity_poly.entity_id
_entity_poly.type
_entity_poly.pdbx_seq_one_letter_code
_entity_poly.pdbx_strand_id
1 'polypeptide(L)'
;VFADVPEALSNTLEVLDKVEIYSIDHGPIMPFFPIPESFGTEEQLRQKVSEEDLYREFTTDENGENQLSPEDGQKVIDRLGGYDKIYRIKFEAEYLRHLAYEGARKLYGDPLPENVDEHVNFELHVMKTMGFPGYFLIVSDFIRAAREELGVMVGPGRGSAAGSVVAYCLGITKIDPLKYDLLFERFLNPDRVNLPDIDTDFDDDGR
;
A
#
# COMPACT_ATOMS: atom_id res chain seq x y z
N VAL A 1 -41.72 -29.02 -8.37
CA VAL A 1 -41.84 -27.62 -7.94
C VAL A 1 -42.30 -26.87 -9.13
N PHE A 2 -42.86 -25.96 -9.53
CA PHE A 2 -43.24 -25.21 -10.73
C PHE A 2 -43.98 -25.97 -11.84
N ALA A 3 -44.54 -27.16 -11.55
CA ALA A 3 -45.27 -27.93 -12.57
C ALA A 3 -46.58 -27.26 -13.02
N ASP A 4 -47.13 -26.39 -12.17
CA ASP A 4 -48.34 -25.59 -12.38
C ASP A 4 -48.07 -24.22 -13.04
N VAL A 5 -46.76 -23.83 -13.20
CA VAL A 5 -46.34 -22.60 -13.83
C VAL A 5 -45.14 -22.88 -14.77
N PRO A 6 -45.36 -23.58 -15.90
CA PRO A 6 -44.28 -23.97 -16.82
C PRO A 6 -43.54 -22.77 -17.43
N GLU A 7 -44.20 -21.61 -17.54
CA GLU A 7 -43.58 -20.36 -18.01
C GLU A 7 -42.47 -19.88 -17.09
N ALA A 8 -42.51 -20.21 -15.79
CA ALA A 8 -41.42 -19.87 -14.88
C ALA A 8 -40.13 -20.59 -15.25
N LEU A 9 -40.21 -21.77 -15.87
CA LEU A 9 -39.04 -22.52 -16.35
C LEU A 9 -38.57 -21.96 -17.72
N SER A 10 -39.50 -21.72 -18.67
CA SER A 10 -39.13 -21.20 -19.99
C SER A 10 -38.53 -19.80 -19.91
N ASN A 11 -39.03 -18.93 -19.02
CA ASN A 11 -38.52 -17.57 -18.84
C ASN A 11 -37.09 -17.53 -18.27
N THR A 12 -36.58 -18.61 -17.70
CA THR A 12 -35.15 -18.69 -17.35
C THR A 12 -34.27 -18.64 -18.58
N LEU A 13 -34.69 -19.15 -19.70
CA LEU A 13 -33.97 -19.07 -20.98
C LEU A 13 -34.03 -17.68 -21.56
N GLU A 14 -35.15 -16.96 -21.43
CA GLU A 14 -35.22 -15.53 -21.81
C GLU A 14 -34.26 -14.66 -21.02
N VAL A 15 -34.04 -14.98 -19.74
CA VAL A 15 -33.02 -14.25 -18.93
C VAL A 15 -31.62 -14.59 -19.42
N LEU A 16 -31.35 -15.85 -19.73
CA LEU A 16 -30.07 -16.29 -20.28
C LEU A 16 -29.76 -15.62 -21.62
N ASP A 17 -30.76 -15.51 -22.51
CA ASP A 17 -30.62 -14.90 -23.82
C ASP A 17 -30.31 -13.39 -23.76
N LYS A 18 -30.58 -12.74 -22.62
CA LYS A 18 -30.26 -11.32 -22.38
C LYS A 18 -28.84 -11.12 -21.84
N VAL A 19 -28.13 -12.20 -21.47
CA VAL A 19 -26.77 -12.14 -20.94
C VAL A 19 -25.78 -12.09 -22.09
N GLU A 20 -25.03 -11.02 -22.17
CA GLU A 20 -23.90 -10.90 -23.07
C GLU A 20 -22.65 -11.51 -22.45
N ILE A 21 -21.79 -12.12 -23.28
CA ILE A 21 -20.49 -12.62 -22.82
C ILE A 21 -19.55 -11.43 -22.65
N TYR A 22 -19.24 -11.10 -21.41
CA TYR A 22 -18.25 -10.05 -21.07
C TYR A 22 -17.42 -10.49 -19.86
N SER A 23 -16.25 -9.88 -19.73
CA SER A 23 -15.40 -10.08 -18.56
C SER A 23 -15.59 -8.92 -17.59
N ILE A 24 -15.81 -9.24 -16.32
CA ILE A 24 -15.80 -8.27 -15.19
C ILE A 24 -14.51 -8.37 -14.39
N ASP A 25 -13.61 -9.26 -14.82
CA ASP A 25 -12.33 -9.44 -14.17
C ASP A 25 -11.37 -8.33 -14.62
N HIS A 26 -11.05 -7.45 -13.69
CA HIS A 26 -10.09 -6.37 -13.85
C HIS A 26 -9.02 -6.51 -12.77
N GLY A 27 -7.80 -6.18 -13.11
CA GLY A 27 -6.74 -6.03 -12.11
C GLY A 27 -7.10 -4.95 -11.07
N PRO A 28 -6.52 -4.99 -9.86
CA PRO A 28 -6.76 -3.98 -8.84
C PRO A 28 -6.51 -2.57 -9.38
N ILE A 29 -7.47 -1.67 -9.17
CA ILE A 29 -7.34 -0.26 -9.52
C ILE A 29 -6.95 0.48 -8.25
N MET A 30 -5.70 0.95 -8.20
CA MET A 30 -5.23 1.80 -7.11
C MET A 30 -5.50 3.27 -7.44
N PRO A 31 -6.28 3.99 -6.62
CA PRO A 31 -6.43 5.43 -6.79
C PRO A 31 -5.12 6.16 -6.50
N PHE A 32 -4.96 7.36 -7.06
CA PHE A 32 -3.81 8.20 -6.79
C PHE A 32 -4.03 8.99 -5.50
N PHE A 33 -3.01 9.00 -4.64
CA PHE A 33 -2.99 9.87 -3.47
C PHE A 33 -2.55 11.29 -3.89
N PRO A 34 -3.31 12.35 -3.51
CA PRO A 34 -2.93 13.72 -3.83
C PRO A 34 -1.82 14.19 -2.88
N ILE A 35 -0.56 14.10 -3.33
CA ILE A 35 0.58 14.61 -2.57
C ILE A 35 0.56 16.16 -2.61
N PRO A 36 0.71 16.84 -1.44
CA PRO A 36 0.72 18.30 -1.40
C PRO A 36 1.84 18.91 -2.27
N GLU A 37 1.52 19.97 -3.02
CA GLU A 37 2.51 20.66 -3.87
C GLU A 37 3.69 21.24 -3.06
N SER A 38 3.49 21.52 -1.76
CA SER A 38 4.56 21.94 -0.86
C SER A 38 5.66 20.89 -0.68
N PHE A 39 5.37 19.61 -0.92
CA PHE A 39 6.38 18.54 -0.93
C PHE A 39 7.13 18.48 -2.25
N GLY A 40 6.53 18.93 -3.35
CA GLY A 40 7.06 18.89 -4.70
C GLY A 40 6.09 18.27 -5.69
N THR A 41 6.54 18.05 -6.92
CA THR A 41 5.75 17.43 -7.98
C THR A 41 6.48 16.24 -8.61
N GLU A 42 5.71 15.34 -9.21
CA GLU A 42 6.27 14.20 -9.95
C GLU A 42 7.13 14.67 -11.13
N GLU A 43 6.76 15.79 -11.80
CA GLU A 43 7.52 16.38 -12.89
C GLU A 43 8.91 16.83 -12.43
N GLN A 44 9.02 17.41 -11.23
CA GLN A 44 10.30 17.78 -10.65
C GLN A 44 11.16 16.55 -10.33
N LEU A 45 10.55 15.46 -9.89
CA LEU A 45 11.24 14.19 -9.67
C LEU A 45 11.77 13.63 -11.00
N ARG A 46 10.94 13.61 -12.06
CA ARG A 46 11.33 13.13 -13.40
C ARG A 46 12.49 13.92 -14.02
N GLN A 47 12.67 15.18 -13.66
CA GLN A 47 13.80 15.98 -14.10
C GLN A 47 15.12 15.64 -13.39
N LYS A 48 15.05 15.05 -12.20
CA LYS A 48 16.22 14.78 -11.34
C LYS A 48 16.67 13.32 -11.36
N VAL A 49 15.77 12.40 -11.65
CA VAL A 49 15.97 10.96 -11.55
C VAL A 49 15.84 10.33 -12.92
N SER A 50 16.85 9.59 -13.37
CA SER A 50 16.83 8.86 -14.62
C SER A 50 16.17 7.48 -14.47
N GLU A 51 15.80 6.86 -15.59
CA GLU A 51 15.31 5.47 -15.59
C GLU A 51 16.38 4.49 -15.09
N GLU A 52 17.66 4.77 -15.34
CA GLU A 52 18.78 3.96 -14.83
C GLU A 52 18.87 4.04 -13.29
N ASP A 53 18.67 5.23 -12.71
CA ASP A 53 18.61 5.41 -11.26
C ASP A 53 17.42 4.65 -10.67
N LEU A 54 16.24 4.71 -11.32
CA LEU A 54 15.06 3.95 -10.90
C LEU A 54 15.31 2.44 -10.99
N TYR A 55 15.89 1.98 -12.10
CA TYR A 55 16.21 0.56 -12.25
C TYR A 55 17.08 0.09 -11.10
N ARG A 56 18.18 0.81 -10.82
CA ARG A 56 19.08 0.47 -9.72
C ARG A 56 18.36 0.48 -8.37
N GLU A 57 17.57 1.51 -8.08
CA GLU A 57 16.88 1.66 -6.79
C GLU A 57 15.83 0.58 -6.54
N PHE A 58 15.13 0.12 -7.58
CA PHE A 58 14.06 -0.89 -7.46
C PHE A 58 14.53 -2.33 -7.60
N THR A 59 15.78 -2.53 -8.01
CA THR A 59 16.37 -3.87 -8.21
C THR A 59 17.53 -4.16 -7.26
N THR A 60 17.74 -3.30 -6.26
CA THR A 60 18.78 -3.46 -5.24
C THR A 60 18.13 -3.58 -3.87
N ASP A 61 18.79 -4.20 -2.91
CA ASP A 61 18.32 -4.30 -1.53
C ASP A 61 18.28 -2.93 -0.83
N GLU A 62 17.77 -2.91 0.39
CA GLU A 62 17.62 -1.69 1.19
C GLU A 62 18.93 -0.97 1.50
N ASN A 63 20.05 -1.69 1.44
CA ASN A 63 21.41 -1.16 1.67
C ASN A 63 22.08 -0.72 0.37
N GLY A 64 21.51 -1.05 -0.79
CA GLY A 64 22.07 -0.75 -2.11
C GLY A 64 23.24 -1.68 -2.51
N GLU A 65 23.38 -2.83 -1.84
CA GLU A 65 24.55 -3.71 -2.01
C GLU A 65 24.29 -4.88 -2.97
N ASN A 66 23.11 -5.49 -2.90
CA ASN A 66 22.79 -6.69 -3.65
C ASN A 66 21.79 -6.40 -4.77
N GLN A 67 22.28 -6.21 -5.97
CA GLN A 67 21.45 -5.99 -7.15
C GLN A 67 20.98 -7.31 -7.77
N LEU A 68 19.71 -7.35 -8.17
CA LEU A 68 19.14 -8.49 -8.91
C LEU A 68 19.85 -8.69 -10.25
N SER A 69 19.76 -9.91 -10.80
CA SER A 69 20.19 -10.18 -12.16
C SER A 69 19.42 -9.28 -13.15
N PRO A 70 19.99 -8.92 -14.31
CA PRO A 70 19.30 -8.09 -15.30
C PRO A 70 17.95 -8.67 -15.74
N GLU A 71 17.84 -10.00 -15.82
CA GLU A 71 16.59 -10.69 -16.17
C GLU A 71 15.53 -10.54 -15.08
N ASP A 72 15.88 -10.72 -13.82
CA ASP A 72 14.98 -10.61 -12.70
C ASP A 72 14.63 -9.13 -12.41
N GLY A 73 15.58 -8.23 -12.58
CA GLY A 73 15.35 -6.80 -12.51
C GLY A 73 14.30 -6.33 -13.51
N GLN A 74 14.38 -6.80 -14.78
CA GLN A 74 13.38 -6.47 -15.79
C GLN A 74 11.99 -7.00 -15.42
N LYS A 75 11.89 -8.19 -14.83
CA LYS A 75 10.60 -8.72 -14.33
C LYS A 75 9.99 -7.84 -13.25
N VAL A 76 10.82 -7.22 -12.38
CA VAL A 76 10.34 -6.26 -11.37
C VAL A 76 9.76 -5.02 -12.05
N ILE A 77 10.48 -4.43 -13.01
CA ILE A 77 10.02 -3.26 -13.76
C ILE A 77 8.68 -3.54 -14.46
N ASP A 78 8.58 -4.68 -15.15
CA ASP A 78 7.37 -5.08 -15.87
C ASP A 78 6.19 -5.32 -14.91
N ARG A 79 6.43 -5.99 -13.79
CA ARG A 79 5.42 -6.22 -12.74
C ARG A 79 4.88 -4.91 -12.17
N LEU A 80 5.72 -3.91 -11.96
CA LEU A 80 5.33 -2.60 -11.46
C LEU A 80 4.63 -1.74 -12.52
N GLY A 81 4.62 -2.16 -13.79
CA GLY A 81 3.91 -1.53 -14.89
C GLY A 81 4.72 -0.51 -15.67
N GLY A 82 6.04 -0.63 -15.65
CA GLY A 82 6.98 0.19 -16.41
C GLY A 82 7.38 1.49 -15.72
N TYR A 83 8.33 2.20 -16.32
CA TYR A 83 8.95 3.37 -15.70
C TYR A 83 7.97 4.50 -15.38
N ASP A 84 6.94 4.72 -16.19
CA ASP A 84 5.93 5.74 -15.90
C ASP A 84 5.23 5.53 -14.56
N LYS A 85 4.88 4.29 -14.24
CA LYS A 85 4.30 3.96 -12.93
C LYS A 85 5.35 3.99 -11.83
N ILE A 86 6.58 3.58 -12.11
CA ILE A 86 7.67 3.56 -11.13
C ILE A 86 8.03 4.98 -10.68
N TYR A 87 8.01 5.99 -11.56
CA TYR A 87 8.16 7.39 -11.15
C TYR A 87 7.11 7.79 -10.12
N ARG A 88 5.85 7.42 -10.36
CA ARG A 88 4.77 7.67 -9.42
C ARG A 88 4.98 6.94 -8.10
N ILE A 89 5.29 5.64 -8.16
CA ILE A 89 5.57 4.83 -6.96
C ILE A 89 6.72 5.44 -6.15
N LYS A 90 7.79 5.88 -6.81
CA LYS A 90 8.92 6.53 -6.14
C LYS A 90 8.49 7.84 -5.48
N PHE A 91 7.72 8.68 -6.15
CA PHE A 91 7.24 9.94 -5.60
C PHE A 91 6.35 9.72 -4.37
N GLU A 92 5.45 8.75 -4.43
CA GLU A 92 4.64 8.32 -3.29
C GLU A 92 5.50 7.73 -2.15
N ALA A 93 6.54 6.96 -2.49
CA ALA A 93 7.46 6.39 -1.50
C ALA A 93 8.28 7.48 -0.77
N GLU A 94 8.71 8.53 -1.46
CA GLU A 94 9.40 9.65 -0.83
C GLU A 94 8.49 10.41 0.14
N TYR A 95 7.24 10.62 -0.23
CA TYR A 95 6.27 11.25 0.66
C TYR A 95 5.89 10.36 1.83
N LEU A 96 5.69 9.05 1.60
CA LEU A 96 5.45 8.08 2.65
C LEU A 96 6.60 8.05 3.66
N ARG A 97 7.85 8.05 3.15
CA ARG A 97 9.05 8.13 3.98
C ARG A 97 9.05 9.39 4.86
N HIS A 98 8.73 10.54 4.28
CA HIS A 98 8.63 11.80 5.01
C HIS A 98 7.66 11.68 6.19
N LEU A 99 6.43 11.22 5.95
CA LEU A 99 5.42 11.05 6.99
C LEU A 99 5.79 9.98 8.03
N ALA A 100 6.35 8.85 7.59
CA ALA A 100 6.77 7.78 8.49
C ALA A 100 7.87 8.24 9.47
N TYR A 101 8.88 8.97 8.98
CA TYR A 101 9.92 9.51 9.82
C TYR A 101 9.44 10.65 10.73
N GLU A 102 8.48 11.44 10.29
CA GLU A 102 7.82 12.44 11.14
C GLU A 102 7.08 11.74 12.30
N GLY A 103 6.32 10.69 12.00
CA GLY A 103 5.65 9.87 13.00
C GLY A 103 6.62 9.14 13.94
N ALA A 104 7.69 8.56 13.38
CA ALA A 104 8.70 7.86 14.16
C ALA A 104 9.36 8.78 15.20
N ARG A 105 9.76 10.00 14.81
CA ARG A 105 10.31 10.98 15.75
C ARG A 105 9.33 11.37 16.85
N LYS A 106 8.04 11.46 16.55
CA LYS A 106 7.00 11.75 17.56
C LYS A 106 6.81 10.61 18.55
N LEU A 107 6.97 9.35 18.12
CA LEU A 107 6.70 8.16 18.93
C LEU A 107 7.93 7.65 19.69
N TYR A 108 9.11 7.70 19.06
CA TYR A 108 10.34 7.11 19.58
C TYR A 108 11.40 8.15 19.96
N GLY A 109 11.17 9.43 19.66
CA GLY A 109 12.08 10.53 19.98
C GLY A 109 13.02 10.94 18.82
N ASP A 110 13.77 12.02 19.05
CA ASP A 110 14.77 12.55 18.12
C ASP A 110 16.06 12.83 18.90
N PRO A 111 17.18 12.17 18.60
CA PRO A 111 17.39 11.23 17.49
C PRO A 111 16.66 9.91 17.66
N LEU A 112 16.32 9.25 16.52
CA LEU A 112 15.72 7.93 16.54
C LEU A 112 16.69 6.88 17.09
N PRO A 113 16.22 5.89 17.87
CA PRO A 113 16.99 4.69 18.18
C PRO A 113 17.39 3.95 16.89
N GLU A 114 18.60 3.41 16.84
CA GLU A 114 19.17 2.73 15.66
C GLU A 114 18.27 1.60 15.16
N ASN A 115 17.78 0.76 16.06
CA ASN A 115 16.88 -0.35 15.71
C ASN A 115 15.54 0.13 15.10
N VAL A 116 15.02 1.29 15.51
CA VAL A 116 13.80 1.86 14.92
C VAL A 116 14.08 2.34 13.50
N ASP A 117 15.20 3.04 13.32
CA ASP A 117 15.61 3.54 11.99
C ASP A 117 15.81 2.40 10.98
N GLU A 118 16.47 1.32 11.40
CA GLU A 118 16.66 0.11 10.60
C GLU A 118 15.32 -0.50 10.15
N HIS A 119 14.38 -0.71 11.10
CA HIS A 119 13.07 -1.27 10.76
C HIS A 119 12.25 -0.35 9.84
N VAL A 120 12.21 0.95 10.13
CA VAL A 120 11.50 1.91 9.27
C VAL A 120 12.09 1.93 7.86
N ASN A 121 13.41 1.92 7.73
CA ASN A 121 14.09 1.92 6.43
C ASN A 121 13.80 0.64 5.65
N PHE A 122 13.91 -0.51 6.30
CA PHE A 122 13.61 -1.82 5.71
C PHE A 122 12.15 -1.91 5.23
N GLU A 123 11.20 -1.59 6.08
CA GLU A 123 9.77 -1.65 5.74
C GLU A 123 9.40 -0.72 4.58
N LEU A 124 9.91 0.52 4.60
CA LEU A 124 9.71 1.48 3.50
C LEU A 124 10.29 0.98 2.18
N HIS A 125 11.46 0.33 2.23
CA HIS A 125 12.05 -0.29 1.04
C HIS A 125 11.16 -1.40 0.49
N VAL A 126 10.66 -2.31 1.33
CA VAL A 126 9.74 -3.38 0.92
C VAL A 126 8.44 -2.80 0.34
N MET A 127 7.82 -1.82 1.00
CA MET A 127 6.60 -1.16 0.52
C MET A 127 6.80 -0.52 -0.85
N LYS A 128 7.94 0.14 -1.07
CA LYS A 128 8.32 0.76 -2.34
C LYS A 128 8.51 -0.27 -3.45
N THR A 129 9.33 -1.28 -3.22
CA THR A 129 9.68 -2.30 -4.23
C THR A 129 8.51 -3.23 -4.56
N MET A 130 7.54 -3.38 -3.65
CA MET A 130 6.28 -4.06 -3.92
C MET A 130 5.25 -3.18 -4.63
N GLY A 131 5.43 -1.86 -4.69
CA GLY A 131 4.56 -0.92 -5.41
C GLY A 131 3.37 -0.40 -4.61
N PHE A 132 3.41 -0.44 -3.28
CA PHE A 132 2.28 -0.11 -2.40
C PHE A 132 2.36 1.21 -1.61
N PRO A 133 3.29 2.15 -1.83
CA PRO A 133 3.34 3.37 -1.02
C PRO A 133 2.02 4.14 -1.03
N GLY A 134 1.40 4.28 -2.21
CA GLY A 134 0.11 4.97 -2.36
C GLY A 134 -1.01 4.34 -1.53
N TYR A 135 -1.02 3.02 -1.39
CA TYR A 135 -1.99 2.33 -0.55
C TYR A 135 -1.87 2.75 0.92
N PHE A 136 -0.65 2.77 1.46
CA PHE A 136 -0.41 3.22 2.84
C PHE A 136 -0.77 4.69 3.06
N LEU A 137 -0.47 5.55 2.09
CA LEU A 137 -0.86 6.96 2.13
C LEU A 137 -2.38 7.13 2.21
N ILE A 138 -3.12 6.41 1.36
CA ILE A 138 -4.59 6.44 1.34
C ILE A 138 -5.18 5.93 2.66
N VAL A 139 -4.68 4.80 3.17
CA VAL A 139 -5.17 4.21 4.43
C VAL A 139 -4.89 5.14 5.60
N SER A 140 -3.69 5.71 5.67
CA SER A 140 -3.34 6.69 6.70
C SER A 140 -4.23 7.92 6.66
N ASP A 141 -4.52 8.45 5.46
CA ASP A 141 -5.31 9.66 5.28
C ASP A 141 -6.78 9.47 5.68
N PHE A 142 -7.43 8.40 5.24
CA PHE A 142 -8.84 8.20 5.65
C PHE A 142 -8.99 7.90 7.14
N ILE A 143 -8.00 7.23 7.78
CA ILE A 143 -7.99 7.01 9.22
C ILE A 143 -7.78 8.35 9.95
N ARG A 144 -6.88 9.19 9.48
CA ARG A 144 -6.64 10.53 10.00
C ARG A 144 -7.90 11.38 9.87
N ALA A 145 -8.50 11.44 8.68
CA ALA A 145 -9.71 12.21 8.43
C ALA A 145 -10.86 11.75 9.33
N ALA A 146 -11.07 10.45 9.50
CA ALA A 146 -12.07 9.92 10.40
C ALA A 146 -11.88 10.39 11.85
N ARG A 147 -10.64 10.33 12.36
CA ARG A 147 -10.33 10.72 13.75
C ARG A 147 -10.34 12.22 13.98
N GLU A 148 -9.70 12.98 13.09
CA GLU A 148 -9.39 14.40 13.32
C GLU A 148 -10.45 15.34 12.74
N GLU A 149 -11.05 14.99 11.61
CA GLU A 149 -12.02 15.86 10.92
C GLU A 149 -13.47 15.47 11.25
N LEU A 150 -13.76 14.18 11.35
CA LEU A 150 -15.11 13.67 11.55
C LEU A 150 -15.41 13.28 13.00
N GLY A 151 -14.38 13.16 13.86
CA GLY A 151 -14.54 12.75 15.25
C GLY A 151 -14.99 11.28 15.41
N VAL A 152 -14.82 10.46 14.37
CA VAL A 152 -15.19 9.05 14.36
C VAL A 152 -14.10 8.23 15.06
N MET A 153 -14.52 7.34 15.96
CA MET A 153 -13.60 6.43 16.61
C MET A 153 -13.11 5.36 15.63
N VAL A 154 -11.78 5.21 15.56
CA VAL A 154 -11.13 4.17 14.76
C VAL A 154 -10.33 3.27 15.69
N GLY A 155 -10.53 1.97 15.55
CA GLY A 155 -9.87 0.93 16.35
C GLY A 155 -8.34 0.98 16.26
N PRO A 156 -7.64 0.23 17.14
CA PRO A 156 -6.18 0.24 17.22
C PRO A 156 -5.49 -0.48 16.05
N GLY A 157 -6.26 -1.05 15.13
CA GLY A 157 -5.79 -1.97 14.11
C GLY A 157 -5.76 -3.42 14.59
N ARG A 158 -5.88 -4.34 13.68
CA ARG A 158 -5.86 -5.80 13.91
C ARG A 158 -5.18 -6.53 12.77
N GLY A 159 -5.03 -7.84 12.90
CA GLY A 159 -4.40 -8.66 11.88
C GLY A 159 -2.89 -8.43 11.76
N SER A 160 -2.35 -8.73 10.59
CA SER A 160 -0.91 -8.70 10.33
C SER A 160 -0.33 -7.29 10.23
N ALA A 161 -1.14 -6.29 9.90
CA ALA A 161 -0.71 -4.89 9.80
C ALA A 161 -0.14 -4.33 11.11
N ALA A 162 -0.54 -4.90 12.26
CA ALA A 162 0.02 -4.56 13.57
C ALA A 162 1.53 -4.88 13.69
N GLY A 163 2.10 -5.70 12.79
CA GLY A 163 3.53 -5.99 12.74
C GLY A 163 4.38 -4.92 12.04
N SER A 164 3.77 -3.86 11.47
CA SER A 164 4.49 -2.81 10.76
C SER A 164 4.78 -1.58 11.64
N VAL A 165 6.07 -1.24 11.77
CA VAL A 165 6.53 0.01 12.42
C VAL A 165 6.08 1.22 11.61
N VAL A 166 6.14 1.16 10.28
CA VAL A 166 5.67 2.23 9.40
C VAL A 166 4.16 2.46 9.58
N ALA A 167 3.34 1.40 9.63
CA ALA A 167 1.90 1.54 9.89
C ALA A 167 1.62 2.16 11.27
N TYR A 168 2.42 1.84 12.28
CA TYR A 168 2.35 2.46 13.60
C TYR A 168 2.74 3.95 13.55
N CYS A 169 3.84 4.28 12.88
CA CYS A 169 4.30 5.66 12.70
C CYS A 169 3.30 6.54 11.94
N LEU A 170 2.58 5.97 10.98
CA LEU A 170 1.54 6.65 10.22
C LEU A 170 0.19 6.75 10.97
N GLY A 171 0.07 6.17 12.17
CA GLY A 171 -1.17 6.14 12.94
C GLY A 171 -2.24 5.20 12.36
N ILE A 172 -1.88 4.34 11.40
CA ILE A 172 -2.75 3.28 10.89
C ILE A 172 -3.07 2.29 12.02
N THR A 173 -2.04 1.86 12.75
CA THR A 173 -2.18 1.04 13.95
C THR A 173 -1.80 1.83 15.20
N LYS A 174 -2.24 1.35 16.38
CA LYS A 174 -1.88 1.92 17.68
C LYS A 174 -1.06 0.94 18.54
N ILE A 175 -0.59 -0.13 17.92
CA ILE A 175 0.21 -1.18 18.58
C ILE A 175 1.65 -0.99 18.13
N ASP A 176 2.54 -0.81 19.09
CA ASP A 176 3.98 -0.74 18.83
C ASP A 176 4.54 -2.14 18.54
N PRO A 177 4.91 -2.45 17.29
CA PRO A 177 5.35 -3.80 16.93
C PRO A 177 6.71 -4.15 17.57
N LEU A 178 7.59 -3.18 17.77
CA LEU A 178 8.90 -3.43 18.38
C LEU A 178 8.78 -3.82 19.86
N LYS A 179 7.83 -3.21 20.57
CA LYS A 179 7.54 -3.53 21.95
C LYS A 179 7.03 -4.95 22.17
N TYR A 180 6.33 -5.51 21.19
CA TYR A 180 5.69 -6.81 21.27
C TYR A 180 6.32 -7.88 20.38
N ASP A 181 7.49 -7.62 19.80
CA ASP A 181 8.23 -8.52 18.88
C ASP A 181 7.34 -9.06 17.74
N LEU A 182 6.54 -8.18 17.13
CA LEU A 182 5.68 -8.54 16.03
C LEU A 182 6.47 -8.56 14.72
N LEU A 183 6.20 -9.54 13.87
CA LEU A 183 6.96 -9.77 12.64
C LEU A 183 6.30 -9.07 11.45
N PHE A 184 7.03 -8.16 10.81
CA PHE A 184 6.62 -7.46 9.59
C PHE A 184 6.42 -8.41 8.39
N GLU A 185 7.21 -9.47 8.29
CA GLU A 185 7.17 -10.44 7.20
C GLU A 185 5.85 -11.24 7.15
N ARG A 186 5.07 -11.24 8.24
CA ARG A 186 3.71 -11.76 8.24
C ARG A 186 2.71 -10.85 7.56
N PHE A 187 3.02 -9.56 7.48
CA PHE A 187 2.18 -8.54 6.86
C PHE A 187 2.54 -8.34 5.39
N LEU A 188 3.82 -8.06 5.11
CA LEU A 188 4.35 -7.93 3.76
C LEU A 188 5.52 -8.87 3.57
N ASN A 189 5.46 -9.66 2.50
CA ASN A 189 6.53 -10.54 2.09
C ASN A 189 6.75 -10.39 0.58
N PRO A 190 7.94 -9.96 0.13
CA PRO A 190 8.27 -9.80 -1.29
C PRO A 190 8.06 -11.07 -2.12
N ASP A 191 8.17 -12.25 -1.49
CA ASP A 191 7.95 -13.55 -2.14
C ASP A 191 6.47 -13.86 -2.41
N ARG A 192 5.55 -13.10 -1.79
CA ARG A 192 4.10 -13.24 -1.94
C ARG A 192 3.52 -11.95 -2.51
N VAL A 193 3.33 -11.90 -3.81
CA VAL A 193 2.81 -10.71 -4.52
C VAL A 193 1.28 -10.62 -4.33
N ASN A 194 0.84 -10.36 -3.10
CA ASN A 194 -0.54 -10.05 -2.79
C ASN A 194 -0.67 -8.60 -2.33
N LEU A 195 -1.83 -7.98 -2.59
CA LEU A 195 -2.14 -6.69 -1.99
C LEU A 195 -2.12 -6.82 -0.47
N PRO A 196 -1.48 -5.88 0.26
CA PRO A 196 -1.56 -5.87 1.71
C PRO A 196 -3.01 -5.69 2.16
N ASP A 197 -3.39 -6.45 3.18
CA ASP A 197 -4.71 -6.37 3.79
C ASP A 197 -4.61 -5.63 5.14
N ILE A 198 -5.20 -4.44 5.21
CA ILE A 198 -5.25 -3.63 6.42
C ILE A 198 -6.68 -3.56 6.91
N ASP A 199 -6.95 -4.34 7.95
CA ASP A 199 -8.25 -4.35 8.62
C ASP A 199 -8.43 -3.10 9.49
N THR A 200 -9.43 -2.29 9.17
CA THR A 200 -9.75 -1.06 9.91
C THR A 200 -11.17 -1.12 10.45
N ASP A 201 -11.32 -0.96 11.76
CA ASP A 201 -12.60 -0.93 12.44
C ASP A 201 -13.03 0.51 12.74
N PHE A 202 -14.21 0.89 12.30
CA PHE A 202 -14.81 2.19 12.56
C PHE A 202 -16.00 2.05 13.49
N ASP A 203 -16.27 3.11 14.26
CA ASP A 203 -17.49 3.22 15.04
C ASP A 203 -18.73 3.17 14.14
N ASP A 204 -19.74 2.39 14.56
CA ASP A 204 -20.93 2.10 13.75
C ASP A 204 -21.78 3.37 13.52
N ASP A 205 -21.87 4.25 14.53
CA ASP A 205 -22.63 5.50 14.45
C ASP A 205 -21.95 6.55 13.55
N GLY A 206 -20.63 6.48 13.40
CA GLY A 206 -19.84 7.43 12.61
C GLY A 206 -19.50 6.97 11.18
N ARG A 207 -19.95 5.77 10.83
CA ARG A 207 -19.63 5.09 9.56
C ARG A 207 -20.35 5.67 8.35
#